data_0ebe3aeb35ead62e312b74cefb77fa54
#
_entry.id   0ebe3aeb35ead62e312b74cefb77fa54
#
_cell.length_a   1.000
_cell.length_b   1.000
_cell.length_c   1.000
_cell.angle_alpha   90.00
_cell.angle_beta   90.00
_cell.angle_gamma   90.00
#
_symmetry.space_group_name_H-M   'P 1'
#
loop_
_entity.id
_entity.type
_entity.pdbx_description
1 polymer ?
#
loop_
_entity_poly.entity_id
_entity_poly.type
_entity_poly.pdbx_seq_one_letter_code
_entity_poly.pdbx_strand_id
1 'polypeptide(L)'
;MSLLSIASNASAWRGYEYYEGKKILSWKQTGPYEFEGEVAGSDKKSYHVMIDTEHPKKSTCDCPHAEGKKIICKHKVALFFTAFPKEADAYMAEIEEYEREEEKREQEHYEQIVKYVKRLSKEELRIALINALVEAEERDRYR
;
A
#
# COMPACT_ATOMS: atom_id res chain seq x y z
N MET A 1 -2.73 7.56 -18.01
CA MET A 1 -2.51 6.68 -16.85
C MET A 1 -1.48 7.29 -15.92
N SER A 2 -1.81 7.39 -14.66
CA SER A 2 -0.85 7.82 -13.64
C SER A 2 0.17 6.71 -13.37
N LEU A 3 1.41 7.07 -13.06
CA LEU A 3 2.44 6.13 -12.65
C LEU A 3 1.97 5.28 -11.45
N LEU A 4 1.24 5.88 -10.50
CA LEU A 4 0.69 5.18 -9.36
C LEU A 4 -0.37 4.14 -9.73
N SER A 5 -1.15 4.39 -10.78
CA SER A 5 -2.23 3.48 -11.17
C SER A 5 -1.75 2.14 -11.70
N ILE A 6 -0.50 2.07 -12.17
CA ILE A 6 0.11 0.83 -12.67
C ILE A 6 1.12 0.22 -11.68
N ALA A 7 1.40 0.89 -10.57
CA ALA A 7 2.22 0.35 -9.50
C ALA A 7 1.39 -0.62 -8.65
N SER A 8 2.02 -1.68 -8.13
CA SER A 8 1.37 -2.53 -7.14
C SER A 8 1.18 -1.75 -5.83
N ASN A 9 0.21 -2.16 -5.02
CA ASN A 9 -0.03 -1.54 -3.72
C ASN A 9 1.21 -1.60 -2.82
N ALA A 10 1.93 -2.72 -2.85
CA ALA A 10 3.17 -2.89 -2.09
C ALA A 10 4.27 -1.95 -2.56
N SER A 11 4.45 -1.80 -3.88
CA SER A 11 5.45 -0.87 -4.43
C SER A 11 5.10 0.59 -4.16
N ALA A 12 3.83 0.95 -4.25
CA ALA A 12 3.35 2.30 -3.94
C ALA A 12 3.61 2.65 -2.47
N TRP A 13 3.27 1.75 -1.55
CA TRP A 13 3.50 1.97 -0.12
C TRP A 13 4.98 2.06 0.23
N ARG A 14 5.80 1.16 -0.27
CA ARG A 14 7.25 1.19 -0.05
C ARG A 14 7.89 2.43 -0.67
N GLY A 15 7.39 2.85 -1.82
CA GLY A 15 7.82 4.09 -2.47
C GLY A 15 7.51 5.32 -1.62
N TYR A 16 6.35 5.34 -1.00
CA TYR A 16 5.97 6.40 -0.05
C TYR A 16 6.90 6.41 1.16
N GLU A 17 7.21 5.24 1.73
CA GLU A 17 8.17 5.12 2.84
C GLU A 17 9.56 5.64 2.45
N TYR A 18 10.02 5.35 1.24
CA TYR A 18 11.29 5.85 0.71
C TYR A 18 11.26 7.37 0.53
N TYR A 19 10.14 7.91 0.07
CA TYR A 19 9.94 9.36 -0.04
C TYR A 19 9.98 10.02 1.35
N GLU A 20 9.25 9.51 2.32
CA GLU A 20 9.23 10.01 3.70
C GLU A 20 10.60 9.91 4.35
N GLY A 21 11.33 8.82 4.09
CA GLY A 21 12.69 8.59 4.58
C GLY A 21 13.77 9.38 3.86
N LYS A 22 13.39 10.24 2.92
CA LYS A 22 14.31 11.08 2.12
C LYS A 22 15.42 10.27 1.44
N LYS A 23 15.03 9.13 0.85
CA LYS A 23 15.95 8.22 0.17
C LYS A 23 16.34 8.69 -1.23
N ILE A 24 15.69 9.71 -1.78
CA ILE A 24 16.10 10.33 -3.03
C ILE A 24 17.27 11.25 -2.73
N LEU A 25 18.45 10.86 -3.20
CA LEU A 25 19.72 11.57 -2.94
C LEU A 25 19.86 12.82 -3.80
N SER A 26 19.43 12.74 -5.05
CA SER A 26 19.42 13.84 -6.00
C SER A 26 18.39 13.55 -7.08
N TRP A 27 17.85 14.59 -7.71
CA TRP A 27 16.94 14.44 -8.83
C TRP A 27 16.89 15.71 -9.65
N LYS A 28 16.47 15.58 -10.91
CA LYS A 28 16.24 16.70 -11.82
C LYS A 28 15.17 16.35 -12.84
N GLN A 29 14.52 17.36 -13.36
CA GLN A 29 13.63 17.24 -14.51
C GLN A 29 14.46 17.25 -15.79
N THR A 30 14.28 16.25 -16.64
CA THR A 30 15.05 16.09 -17.88
C THR A 30 14.23 16.35 -19.15
N GLY A 31 12.92 16.45 -19.02
CA GLY A 31 12.01 16.75 -20.12
C GLY A 31 10.65 17.20 -19.58
N PRO A 32 9.66 17.48 -20.45
CA PRO A 32 8.34 17.95 -20.01
C PRO A 32 7.64 16.96 -19.06
N TYR A 33 7.89 15.65 -19.23
CA TYR A 33 7.29 14.58 -18.45
C TYR A 33 8.32 13.63 -17.87
N GLU A 34 9.61 13.97 -17.95
CA GLU A 34 10.71 13.08 -17.60
C GLU A 34 11.50 13.60 -16.41
N PHE A 35 11.86 12.71 -15.51
CA PHE A 35 12.62 13.02 -14.31
C PHE A 35 13.64 11.92 -14.06
N GLU A 36 14.82 12.31 -13.62
CA GLU A 36 15.91 11.41 -13.26
C GLU A 36 16.34 11.63 -11.83
N GLY A 37 16.82 10.58 -11.16
CA GLY A 37 17.36 10.71 -9.82
C GLY A 37 18.17 9.52 -9.37
N GLU A 38 18.87 9.71 -8.26
CA GLU A 38 19.60 8.70 -7.55
C GLU A 38 18.86 8.37 -6.26
N VAL A 39 18.61 7.10 -6.01
CA VAL A 39 17.88 6.61 -4.84
C VAL A 39 18.81 5.76 -3.99
N ALA A 40 18.84 6.03 -2.69
CA ALA A 40 19.57 5.19 -1.75
C ALA A 40 18.89 3.81 -1.65
N GLY A 41 19.65 2.76 -1.90
CA GLY A 41 19.20 1.38 -1.70
C GLY A 41 19.69 0.84 -0.35
N SER A 42 19.54 -0.46 -0.16
CA SER A 42 20.11 -1.17 0.98
C SER A 42 21.64 -1.34 0.80
N ASP A 43 22.37 -1.51 1.91
CA ASP A 43 23.81 -1.81 1.92
C ASP A 43 24.70 -0.79 1.19
N LYS A 44 24.42 0.51 1.38
CA LYS A 44 25.20 1.62 0.80
C LYS A 44 25.17 1.66 -0.75
N LYS A 45 24.29 0.91 -1.38
CA LYS A 45 24.09 0.98 -2.83
C LYS A 45 23.18 2.14 -3.16
N SER A 46 23.33 2.69 -4.36
CA SER A 46 22.37 3.63 -4.92
C SER A 46 21.91 3.12 -6.27
N TYR A 47 20.71 3.51 -6.65
CA TYR A 47 20.13 3.13 -7.94
C TYR A 47 19.82 4.37 -8.76
N HIS A 48 20.07 4.27 -10.05
CA HIS A 48 19.68 5.31 -10.99
C HIS A 48 18.26 5.05 -11.48
N VAL A 49 17.42 6.07 -11.38
CA VAL A 49 15.99 5.96 -11.71
C VAL A 49 15.62 7.06 -12.71
N MET A 50 14.87 6.68 -13.72
CA MET A 50 14.23 7.63 -14.63
C MET A 50 12.74 7.31 -14.70
N ILE A 51 11.90 8.33 -14.56
CA ILE A 51 10.46 8.18 -14.72
C ILE A 51 9.96 9.05 -15.87
N ASP A 52 8.96 8.51 -16.58
CA ASP A 52 8.21 9.23 -17.61
C ASP A 52 6.73 9.25 -17.13
N THR A 53 6.24 10.44 -16.81
CA THR A 53 4.90 10.59 -16.24
C THR A 53 3.79 10.53 -17.30
N GLU A 54 4.12 10.74 -18.57
CA GLU A 54 3.17 10.57 -19.67
C GLU A 54 3.08 9.10 -20.11
N HIS A 55 4.24 8.41 -20.13
CA HIS A 55 4.34 7.00 -20.50
C HIS A 55 5.04 6.22 -19.39
N PRO A 56 4.35 5.92 -18.28
CA PRO A 56 4.98 5.31 -17.11
C PRO A 56 5.75 4.01 -17.37
N LYS A 57 5.31 3.24 -18.36
CA LYS A 57 5.98 1.98 -18.76
C LYS A 57 7.36 2.19 -19.39
N LYS A 58 7.68 3.41 -19.81
CA LYS A 58 9.02 3.78 -20.32
C LYS A 58 10.00 4.11 -19.20
N SER A 59 9.53 4.21 -17.97
CA SER A 59 10.37 4.47 -16.80
C SER A 59 11.36 3.34 -16.58
N THR A 60 12.57 3.66 -16.12
CA THR A 60 13.65 2.70 -15.89
C THR A 60 14.21 2.82 -14.47
N CYS A 61 14.69 1.70 -13.95
CA CYS A 61 15.43 1.65 -12.70
C CYS A 61 16.41 0.49 -12.77
N ASP A 62 17.62 0.68 -12.31
CA ASP A 62 18.66 -0.35 -12.32
C ASP A 62 18.66 -1.25 -11.07
N CYS A 63 17.62 -1.15 -10.24
CA CYS A 63 17.48 -2.08 -9.11
C CYS A 63 17.19 -3.51 -9.60
N PRO A 64 17.56 -4.55 -8.83
CA PRO A 64 17.36 -5.94 -9.25
C PRO A 64 15.92 -6.32 -9.59
N HIS A 65 14.95 -5.64 -8.96
CA HIS A 65 13.52 -5.91 -9.19
C HIS A 65 13.01 -5.38 -10.53
N ALA A 66 13.51 -4.24 -10.97
CA ALA A 66 12.97 -3.51 -12.14
C ALA A 66 13.91 -3.45 -13.34
N GLU A 67 15.18 -3.82 -13.20
CA GLU A 67 16.16 -3.75 -14.27
C GLU A 67 15.70 -4.56 -15.48
N GLY A 68 15.62 -3.90 -16.64
CA GLY A 68 15.15 -4.50 -17.88
C GLY A 68 13.65 -4.82 -17.94
N LYS A 69 12.87 -4.36 -16.95
CA LYS A 69 11.44 -4.62 -16.85
C LYS A 69 10.63 -3.33 -16.81
N LYS A 70 9.37 -3.43 -17.20
CA LYS A 70 8.42 -2.29 -17.16
C LYS A 70 7.71 -2.13 -15.82
N ILE A 71 8.14 -2.86 -14.80
CA ILE A 71 7.58 -2.81 -13.46
C ILE A 71 7.81 -1.43 -12.83
N ILE A 72 6.79 -0.90 -12.17
CA ILE A 72 6.93 0.31 -11.37
C ILE A 72 7.37 -0.10 -9.96
N CYS A 73 8.67 -0.05 -9.73
CA CYS A 73 9.25 -0.40 -8.44
C CYS A 73 9.11 0.75 -7.43
N LYS A 74 9.39 0.46 -6.16
CA LYS A 74 9.37 1.46 -5.08
C LYS A 74 10.25 2.69 -5.35
N HIS A 75 11.36 2.51 -6.06
CA HIS A 75 12.29 3.61 -6.39
C HIS A 75 11.66 4.59 -7.38
N LYS A 76 10.97 4.08 -8.41
CA LYS A 76 10.23 4.91 -9.37
C LYS A 76 9.12 5.69 -8.67
N VAL A 77 8.40 5.06 -7.75
CA VAL A 77 7.34 5.71 -6.95
C VAL A 77 7.94 6.79 -6.05
N ALA A 78 9.06 6.49 -5.38
CA ALA A 78 9.74 7.46 -4.51
C ALA A 78 10.17 8.71 -5.27
N LEU A 79 10.74 8.54 -6.46
CA LEU A 79 11.10 9.67 -7.32
C LEU A 79 9.87 10.47 -7.75
N PHE A 80 8.80 9.78 -8.12
CA PHE A 80 7.53 10.42 -8.48
C PHE A 80 7.00 11.30 -7.33
N PHE A 81 6.96 10.79 -6.12
CA PHE A 81 6.50 11.56 -4.96
C PHE A 81 7.43 12.73 -4.62
N THR A 82 8.74 12.55 -4.84
CA THR A 82 9.71 13.62 -4.62
C THR A 82 9.51 14.77 -5.62
N ALA A 83 9.26 14.44 -6.87
CA ALA A 83 8.97 15.43 -7.91
C ALA A 83 7.58 16.06 -7.76
N PHE A 84 6.62 15.32 -7.22
CA PHE A 84 5.24 15.74 -7.04
C PHE A 84 4.76 15.52 -5.61
N PRO A 85 5.20 16.34 -4.65
CA PRO A 85 4.82 16.17 -3.23
C PRO A 85 3.32 16.20 -2.97
N LYS A 86 2.57 16.94 -3.77
CA LYS A 86 1.10 17.00 -3.66
C LYS A 86 0.44 15.64 -3.97
N GLU A 87 1.05 14.88 -4.86
CA GLU A 87 0.59 13.52 -5.17
C GLU A 87 0.87 12.57 -4.01
N ALA A 88 1.97 12.76 -3.30
CA ALA A 88 2.26 12.01 -2.08
C ALA A 88 1.24 12.32 -0.98
N ASP A 89 0.89 13.58 -0.81
CA ASP A 89 -0.12 14.01 0.17
C ASP A 89 -1.50 13.41 -0.16
N ALA A 90 -1.89 13.45 -1.44
CA ALA A 90 -3.14 12.87 -1.90
C ALA A 90 -3.18 11.36 -1.70
N TYR A 91 -2.08 10.68 -1.98
CA TYR A 91 -1.94 9.23 -1.77
C TYR A 91 -2.15 8.86 -0.30
N MET A 92 -1.49 9.57 0.61
CA MET A 92 -1.63 9.30 2.05
C MET A 92 -3.04 9.62 2.55
N ALA A 93 -3.64 10.70 2.07
CA ALA A 93 -5.01 11.06 2.43
C ALA A 93 -6.03 9.99 2.05
N GLU A 94 -5.87 9.38 0.87
CA GLU A 94 -6.73 8.26 0.42
C GLU A 94 -6.57 7.03 1.32
N ILE A 95 -5.34 6.71 1.72
CA ILE A 95 -5.07 5.58 2.61
C ILE A 95 -5.71 5.82 3.99
N GLU A 96 -5.53 7.00 4.56
CA GLU A 96 -6.11 7.35 5.86
C GLU A 96 -7.64 7.31 5.83
N GLU A 97 -8.25 7.78 4.74
CA GLU A 97 -9.69 7.72 4.58
C GLU A 97 -10.19 6.28 4.48
N TYR A 98 -9.50 5.44 3.70
CA TYR A 98 -9.83 4.01 3.59
C TYR A 98 -9.76 3.32 4.95
N GLU A 99 -8.69 3.57 5.71
CA GLU A 99 -8.51 3.01 7.05
C GLU A 99 -9.64 3.44 8.01
N ARG A 100 -10.04 4.72 7.97
CA ARG A 100 -11.15 5.22 8.78
C ARG A 100 -12.48 4.56 8.40
N GLU A 101 -12.73 4.37 7.11
CA GLU A 101 -13.94 3.69 6.64
C GLU A 101 -13.96 2.21 7.03
N GLU A 102 -12.80 1.54 7.00
CA GLU A 102 -12.68 0.16 7.45
C GLU A 102 -12.94 0.02 8.94
N GLU A 103 -12.32 0.87 9.76
CA GLU A 103 -12.55 0.91 11.21
C GLU A 103 -14.04 1.13 11.53
N LYS A 104 -14.68 2.05 10.81
CA LYS A 104 -16.10 2.32 10.97
C LYS A 104 -16.95 1.11 10.62
N ARG A 105 -16.66 0.42 9.53
CA ARG A 105 -17.37 -0.82 9.13
C ARG A 105 -17.19 -1.92 10.17
N GLU A 106 -15.98 -2.10 10.67
CA GLU A 106 -15.69 -3.08 11.72
C GLU A 106 -16.45 -2.76 13.00
N GLN A 107 -16.51 -1.49 13.40
CA GLN A 107 -17.22 -1.04 14.57
C GLN A 107 -18.74 -1.27 14.41
N GLU A 108 -19.31 -0.91 13.26
CA GLU A 108 -20.72 -1.13 12.96
C GLU A 108 -21.07 -2.62 12.96
N HIS A 109 -20.20 -3.44 12.41
CA HIS A 109 -20.36 -4.90 12.39
C HIS A 109 -20.33 -5.47 13.81
N TYR A 110 -19.37 -5.03 14.63
CA TYR A 110 -19.30 -5.42 16.04
C TYR A 110 -20.57 -5.05 16.80
N GLU A 111 -21.06 -3.82 16.60
CA GLU A 111 -22.30 -3.36 17.24
C GLU A 111 -23.53 -4.20 16.84
N GLN A 112 -23.60 -4.62 15.58
CA GLN A 112 -24.66 -5.50 15.09
C GLN A 112 -24.61 -6.87 15.78
N ILE A 113 -23.41 -7.42 15.94
CA ILE A 113 -23.21 -8.68 16.66
C ILE A 113 -23.67 -8.54 18.12
N VAL A 114 -23.27 -7.45 18.77
CA VAL A 114 -23.68 -7.17 20.17
C VAL A 114 -25.19 -7.08 20.30
N LYS A 115 -25.86 -6.37 19.40
CA LYS A 115 -27.34 -6.27 19.40
C LYS A 115 -28.00 -7.62 19.21
N TYR A 116 -27.49 -8.43 18.30
CA TYR A 116 -27.98 -9.77 18.04
C TYR A 116 -27.87 -10.66 19.31
N VAL A 117 -26.68 -10.68 19.90
CA VAL A 117 -26.38 -11.47 21.09
C VAL A 117 -27.26 -11.05 22.26
N LYS A 118 -27.46 -9.75 22.47
CA LYS A 118 -28.30 -9.24 23.57
C LYS A 118 -29.77 -9.61 23.46
N ARG A 119 -30.26 -9.98 22.28
CA ARG A 119 -31.64 -10.42 22.03
C ARG A 119 -31.85 -11.91 22.25
N LEU A 120 -30.76 -12.67 22.34
CA LEU A 120 -30.84 -14.12 22.51
C LEU A 120 -31.20 -14.50 23.95
N SER A 121 -32.00 -15.55 24.10
CA SER A 121 -32.25 -16.16 25.41
C SER A 121 -31.00 -16.88 25.92
N LYS A 122 -30.97 -17.21 27.21
CA LYS A 122 -29.87 -17.95 27.81
C LYS A 122 -29.61 -19.28 27.11
N GLU A 123 -30.69 -20.00 26.74
CA GLU A 123 -30.56 -21.26 26.00
C GLU A 123 -30.01 -21.07 24.60
N GLU A 124 -30.48 -20.06 23.86
CA GLU A 124 -30.00 -19.73 22.54
C GLU A 124 -28.52 -19.31 22.59
N LEU A 125 -28.08 -18.56 23.62
CA LEU A 125 -26.71 -18.21 23.85
C LEU A 125 -25.81 -19.43 24.04
N ARG A 126 -26.26 -20.41 24.81
CA ARG A 126 -25.52 -21.66 25.03
C ARG A 126 -25.33 -22.43 23.75
N ILE A 127 -26.38 -22.59 22.96
CA ILE A 127 -26.32 -23.25 21.64
C ILE A 127 -25.38 -22.52 20.70
N ALA A 128 -25.51 -21.22 20.60
CA ALA A 128 -24.65 -20.40 19.72
C ALA A 128 -23.17 -20.49 20.11
N LEU A 129 -22.86 -20.46 21.42
CA LEU A 129 -21.50 -20.59 21.93
C LEU A 129 -20.92 -21.98 21.66
N ILE A 130 -21.68 -23.03 21.88
CA ILE A 130 -21.23 -24.40 21.59
C ILE A 130 -20.89 -24.54 20.12
N ASN A 131 -21.77 -24.09 19.24
CA ASN A 131 -21.52 -24.15 17.78
C ASN A 131 -20.28 -23.33 17.37
N ALA A 132 -20.10 -22.14 17.93
CA ALA A 132 -18.94 -21.30 17.64
C ALA A 132 -17.63 -21.98 18.08
N LEU A 133 -17.61 -22.59 19.24
CA LEU A 133 -16.44 -23.31 19.77
C LEU A 133 -16.09 -24.53 18.94
N VAL A 134 -17.09 -25.31 18.53
CA VAL A 134 -16.91 -26.49 17.66
C VAL A 134 -16.31 -26.06 16.32
N GLU A 135 -16.88 -25.05 15.70
CA GLU A 135 -16.36 -24.52 14.41
C GLU A 135 -14.92 -23.97 14.54
N ALA A 136 -14.60 -23.34 15.66
CA ALA A 136 -13.24 -22.84 15.91
C ALA A 136 -12.23 -23.99 15.99
N GLU A 137 -12.57 -25.07 16.70
CA GLU A 137 -11.71 -26.27 16.78
C GLU A 137 -11.53 -26.96 15.44
N GLU A 138 -12.58 -27.04 14.64
CA GLU A 138 -12.52 -27.62 13.30
C GLU A 138 -11.58 -26.82 12.38
N ARG A 139 -11.67 -25.49 12.43
CA ARG A 139 -10.77 -24.62 11.65
C ARG A 139 -9.31 -24.83 12.03
N ASP A 140 -9.02 -24.98 13.30
CA ASP A 140 -7.63 -25.16 13.78
C ASP A 140 -7.04 -26.51 13.36
N ARG A 141 -7.88 -27.55 13.17
CA ARG A 141 -7.42 -28.87 12.68
C ARG A 141 -6.95 -28.84 11.24
N TYR A 142 -7.46 -27.91 10.42
CA TYR A 142 -7.15 -27.85 8.99
C TYR A 142 -6.09 -26.79 8.63
N ARG A 143 -5.44 -26.21 9.64
CA ARG A 143 -4.34 -25.26 9.45
C ARG A 143 -2.96 -25.90 9.39
#